data_14d6b9eca69358d82a28a86de153bc8b
#
_entry.id   14d6b9eca69358d82a28a86de153bc8b
#
_cell.length_a   1.000
_cell.length_b   1.000
_cell.length_c   1.000
_cell.angle_alpha   90.00
_cell.angle_beta   90.00
_cell.angle_gamma   90.00
#
_symmetry.space_group_name_H-M   'P 1'
#
loop_
_entity.id
_entity.type
_entity.pdbx_description
1 polymer ?
#
loop_
_entity_poly.entity_id
_entity_poly.type
_entity_poly.pdbx_seq_one_letter_code
_entity_poly.pdbx_strand_id
1 'polypeptide(L)'
;MTKYKVSEVSQDITSSTTLVPEKKYGGWFAVNQGTSVAKIIGYDIQPGEGIDMRKAVPAGSMWGSPIQIIVGAGGLVRITRLQYMEMK
;
A
#
# COMPACT_ATOMS: atom_id res chain seq x y z
N MET A 1 -13.41 -20.55 15.30
CA MET A 1 -13.26 -19.50 14.27
C MET A 1 -12.26 -18.47 14.74
N THR A 2 -11.25 -18.19 13.93
CA THR A 2 -10.27 -17.14 14.23
C THR A 2 -10.86 -15.77 13.92
N LYS A 3 -10.76 -14.88 14.87
CA LYS A 3 -11.17 -13.49 14.68
C LYS A 3 -9.95 -12.60 14.51
N TYR A 4 -10.08 -11.59 13.65
CA TYR A 4 -9.02 -10.63 13.40
C TYR A 4 -9.51 -9.23 13.68
N LYS A 5 -8.63 -8.44 14.28
CA LYS A 5 -8.81 -6.99 14.33
C LYS A 5 -8.10 -6.41 13.10
N VAL A 6 -8.81 -5.55 12.38
CA VAL A 6 -8.25 -4.89 11.19
C VAL A 6 -7.93 -3.45 11.55
N SER A 7 -6.71 -3.04 11.24
CA SER A 7 -6.26 -1.66 11.40
C SER A 7 -5.70 -1.15 10.09
N GLU A 8 -5.79 0.15 9.88
CA GLU A 8 -5.15 0.80 8.73
C GLU A 8 -3.82 1.40 9.18
N VAL A 9 -2.75 1.07 8.46
CA VAL A 9 -1.41 1.58 8.75
C VAL A 9 -0.95 2.37 7.53
N SER A 10 -0.78 3.68 7.71
CA SER A 10 -0.37 4.58 6.64
C SER A 10 1.10 4.94 6.76
N GLN A 11 1.73 5.10 5.61
CA GLN A 11 3.14 5.45 5.50
C GLN A 11 3.33 6.40 4.33
N ASP A 12 4.11 7.44 4.54
CA ASP A 12 4.45 8.41 3.48
C ASP A 12 5.78 8.02 2.85
N ILE A 13 5.79 7.90 1.52
CA ILE A 13 6.96 7.54 0.73
C ILE A 13 7.39 8.77 -0.05
N THR A 14 8.60 9.28 0.24
CA THR A 14 9.15 10.46 -0.41
C THR A 14 10.37 10.14 -1.29
N SER A 15 10.85 8.92 -1.25
CA SER A 15 11.92 8.43 -2.13
C SER A 15 11.58 7.01 -2.58
N SER A 16 12.08 6.63 -3.75
CA SER A 16 11.78 5.33 -4.33
C SER A 16 12.19 4.20 -3.40
N THR A 17 11.31 3.22 -3.25
CA THR A 17 11.53 2.08 -2.37
C THR A 17 10.72 0.89 -2.84
N THR A 18 11.02 -0.27 -2.28
CA THR A 18 10.23 -1.47 -2.48
C THR A 18 9.83 -1.98 -1.10
N LEU A 19 8.52 -2.06 -0.86
CA LEU A 19 7.97 -2.61 0.37
C LEU A 19 7.91 -4.12 0.24
N VAL A 20 8.61 -4.83 1.12
CA VAL A 20 8.61 -6.29 1.09
C VAL A 20 7.33 -6.83 1.71
N PRO A 21 6.85 -8.01 1.27
CA PRO A 21 5.67 -8.63 1.87
C PRO A 21 5.88 -8.92 3.35
N GLU A 22 4.87 -8.64 4.14
CA GLU A 22 4.85 -8.97 5.57
C GLU A 22 3.57 -9.72 5.89
N LYS A 23 3.70 -10.73 6.74
CA LYS A 23 2.59 -11.64 7.04
C LYS A 23 1.41 -11.01 7.75
N LYS A 24 1.55 -9.78 8.22
CA LYS A 24 0.47 -9.07 8.92
C LYS A 24 -0.34 -8.15 8.03
N TYR A 25 0.08 -7.92 6.78
CA TYR A 25 -0.59 -6.99 5.89
C TYR A 25 -1.33 -7.72 4.78
N GLY A 26 -2.59 -7.31 4.58
CA GLY A 26 -3.44 -7.79 3.50
C GLY A 26 -3.50 -6.78 2.36
N GLY A 27 -4.70 -6.40 1.94
CA GLY A 27 -4.90 -5.41 0.88
C GLY A 27 -4.38 -4.03 1.26
N TRP A 28 -4.19 -3.18 0.26
CA TRP A 28 -3.65 -1.85 0.45
C TRP A 28 -4.19 -0.89 -0.61
N PHE A 29 -4.07 0.38 -0.34
CA PHE A 29 -4.31 1.42 -1.35
C PHE A 29 -3.25 2.51 -1.20
N ALA A 30 -3.02 3.23 -2.28
CA ALA A 30 -2.02 4.29 -2.30
C ALA A 30 -2.53 5.48 -3.09
N VAL A 31 -2.17 6.68 -2.65
CA VAL A 31 -2.55 7.93 -3.31
C VAL A 31 -1.29 8.74 -3.56
N ASN A 32 -1.16 9.26 -4.79
CA ASN A 32 -0.08 10.17 -5.13
C ASN A 32 -0.46 11.57 -4.64
N GLN A 33 0.15 11.99 -3.55
CA GLN A 33 -0.07 13.33 -2.96
C GLN A 33 1.04 14.31 -3.34
N GLY A 34 1.95 13.88 -4.19
CA GLY A 34 3.05 14.72 -4.67
C GLY A 34 2.67 15.55 -5.88
N THR A 35 3.69 16.17 -6.49
CA THR A 35 3.53 17.06 -7.64
C THR A 35 4.02 16.42 -8.94
N SER A 36 4.58 15.21 -8.88
CA SER A 36 5.08 14.48 -10.04
C SER A 36 4.44 13.12 -10.14
N VAL A 37 4.48 12.51 -11.33
CA VAL A 37 3.97 11.17 -11.55
C VAL A 37 4.76 10.18 -10.68
N ALA A 38 4.05 9.27 -10.03
CA ALA A 38 4.64 8.15 -9.31
C ALA A 38 4.34 6.86 -10.04
N LYS A 39 5.25 5.89 -9.95
CA LYS A 39 5.01 4.55 -10.48
C LYS A 39 4.82 3.59 -9.32
N ILE A 40 3.65 2.94 -9.26
CA ILE A 40 3.31 2.03 -8.18
C ILE A 40 2.98 0.68 -8.82
N ILE A 41 3.75 -0.35 -8.48
CA ILE A 41 3.68 -1.70 -9.06
C ILE A 41 3.58 -1.68 -10.59
N GLY A 42 4.35 -0.79 -11.23
CA GLY A 42 4.39 -0.65 -12.69
C GLY A 42 3.36 0.27 -13.30
N TYR A 43 2.40 0.79 -12.52
CA TYR A 43 1.37 1.72 -13.02
C TYR A 43 1.77 3.17 -12.77
N ASP A 44 1.61 4.01 -13.80
CA ASP A 44 1.83 5.45 -13.65
C ASP A 44 0.62 6.09 -12.98
N ILE A 45 0.85 6.72 -11.83
CA ILE A 45 -0.18 7.35 -11.02
C ILE A 45 0.06 8.85 -11.01
N GLN A 46 -0.88 9.60 -11.55
CA GLN A 46 -0.80 11.07 -11.60
C GLN A 46 -1.01 11.71 -10.24
N PRO A 47 -0.52 12.94 -10.01
CA PRO A 47 -0.84 13.65 -8.78
C PRO A 47 -2.34 13.72 -8.54
N GLY A 48 -2.76 13.39 -7.32
CA GLY A 48 -4.17 13.35 -6.94
C GLY A 48 -4.88 12.04 -7.23
N GLU A 49 -4.27 11.17 -8.04
CA GLU A 49 -4.82 9.84 -8.34
C GLU A 49 -4.29 8.80 -7.37
N GLY A 50 -4.95 7.64 -7.36
CA GLY A 50 -4.55 6.54 -6.51
C GLY A 50 -4.79 5.19 -7.16
N ILE A 51 -4.31 4.15 -6.50
CA ILE A 51 -4.53 2.77 -6.86
C ILE A 51 -5.05 2.03 -5.63
N ASP A 52 -6.10 1.23 -5.80
CA ASP A 52 -6.74 0.52 -4.70
C ASP A 52 -6.65 -0.98 -4.94
N MET A 53 -5.89 -1.65 -4.11
CA MET A 53 -5.68 -3.11 -4.18
C MET A 53 -6.29 -3.83 -2.97
N ARG A 54 -7.23 -3.18 -2.27
CA ARG A 54 -7.84 -3.80 -1.09
C ARG A 54 -8.65 -5.04 -1.44
N LYS A 55 -9.26 -5.05 -2.63
CA LYS A 55 -10.08 -6.18 -3.09
C LYS A 55 -9.30 -7.23 -3.87
N ALA A 56 -8.00 -7.01 -4.06
CA ALA A 56 -7.15 -7.94 -4.80
C ALA A 56 -6.84 -9.20 -4.00
N VAL A 57 -7.02 -9.17 -2.68
CA VAL A 57 -6.86 -10.33 -1.82
C VAL A 57 -8.11 -10.51 -0.96
N PRO A 58 -8.51 -11.76 -0.66
CA PRO A 58 -9.64 -11.99 0.25
C PRO A 58 -9.36 -11.43 1.64
N ALA A 59 -10.42 -11.08 2.36
CA ALA A 59 -10.29 -10.62 3.74
C ALA A 59 -9.57 -11.66 4.59
N GLY A 60 -8.58 -11.21 5.39
CA GLY A 60 -7.76 -12.09 6.21
C GLY A 60 -6.59 -12.72 5.49
N SER A 61 -6.52 -12.58 4.16
CA SER A 61 -5.38 -13.05 3.37
C SER A 61 -4.32 -11.97 3.27
N MET A 62 -3.08 -12.40 3.03
CA MET A 62 -1.94 -11.49 3.01
C MET A 62 -1.55 -11.13 1.58
N TRP A 63 -1.05 -9.91 1.42
CA TRP A 63 -0.47 -9.48 0.16
C TRP A 63 0.93 -10.09 0.05
N GLY A 64 1.16 -10.91 -0.96
CA GLY A 64 2.36 -11.74 -1.07
C GLY A 64 3.42 -11.22 -2.04
N SER A 65 3.22 -10.06 -2.65
CA SER A 65 4.16 -9.53 -3.64
C SER A 65 4.83 -8.25 -3.13
N PRO A 66 6.08 -7.97 -3.55
CA PRO A 66 6.71 -6.67 -3.25
C PRO A 66 5.90 -5.53 -3.87
N ILE A 67 5.83 -4.41 -3.16
CA ILE A 67 5.18 -3.19 -3.66
C ILE A 67 6.27 -2.20 -4.03
N GLN A 68 6.57 -2.09 -5.32
CA GLN A 68 7.57 -1.15 -5.81
C GLN A 68 6.93 0.23 -5.98
N ILE A 69 7.55 1.24 -5.40
CA ILE A 69 7.10 2.63 -5.49
C ILE A 69 8.27 3.48 -5.98
N ILE A 70 8.08 4.13 -7.12
CA ILE A 70 9.09 5.01 -7.71
C ILE A 70 8.54 6.43 -7.68
N VAL A 71 9.27 7.33 -7.01
CA VAL A 71 8.88 8.74 -6.90
C VAL A 71 10.01 9.62 -7.44
N GLY A 72 9.63 10.70 -8.10
CA GLY A 72 10.58 11.71 -8.57
C GLY A 72 10.70 12.87 -7.60
N ALA A 73 11.33 13.94 -8.06
CA ALA A 73 11.46 15.18 -7.28
C ALA A 73 10.08 15.73 -6.94
N GLY A 74 9.86 16.11 -5.68
CA GLY A 74 8.56 16.56 -5.19
C GLY A 74 7.55 15.45 -5.02
N GLY A 75 7.95 14.19 -5.15
CA GLY A 75 7.07 13.05 -5.04
C GLY A 75 6.66 12.76 -3.59
N LEU A 76 5.43 12.34 -3.44
CA LEU A 76 4.88 11.91 -2.15
C LEU A 76 3.76 10.92 -2.42
N VAL A 77 3.95 9.68 -1.99
CA VAL A 77 2.92 8.65 -2.08
C VAL A 77 2.54 8.24 -0.67
N ARG A 78 1.25 8.35 -0.34
CA ARG A 78 0.74 7.78 0.91
C ARG A 78 0.16 6.42 0.61
N ILE A 79 0.76 5.38 1.18
CA ILE A 79 0.24 4.02 1.10
C ILE A 79 -0.38 3.63 2.43
N THR A 80 -1.56 3.04 2.38
CA THR A 80 -2.26 2.54 3.55
C THR A 80 -2.46 1.04 3.37
N ARG A 81 -1.96 0.27 4.33
CA ARG A 81 -2.06 -1.18 4.32
C ARG A 81 -3.03 -1.63 5.41
N LEU A 82 -3.84 -2.64 5.10
CA LEU A 82 -4.71 -3.26 6.07
C LEU A 82 -3.90 -4.26 6.89
N GLN A 83 -3.80 -4.01 8.18
CA GLN A 83 -3.09 -4.91 9.10
C GLN A 83 -4.09 -5.78 9.83
N TYR A 84 -3.88 -7.09 9.76
CA TYR A 84 -4.70 -8.07 10.43
C TYR A 84 -3.98 -8.57 11.67
N MET A 85 -4.62 -8.44 12.82
CA MET A 85 -4.10 -8.95 14.07
C MET A 85 -5.08 -9.99 14.62
N GLU A 86 -4.57 -11.17 14.95
CA GLU A 86 -5.39 -12.21 15.54
C GLU A 86 -5.87 -11.77 16.92
N MET A 87 -7.15 -11.93 17.16
CA MET A 87 -7.77 -11.66 18.46
C MET A 87 -7.81 -12.94 19.27
N LYS A 88 -7.28 -12.85 20.47
CA LYS A 88 -7.31 -13.98 21.42
C LYS A 88 -8.55 -13.91 22.30
#